data_d37621123aefcdbbc6cff8d110d0ad3a
#
_entry.id   d37621123aefcdbbc6cff8d110d0ad3a
#
_cell.length_a   1.000
_cell.length_b   1.000
_cell.length_c   1.000
_cell.angle_alpha   90.00
_cell.angle_beta   90.00
_cell.angle_gamma   90.00
#
_symmetry.space_group_name_H-M   'P 1'
#
loop_
_entity.id
_entity.type
_entity.pdbx_description
1 polymer ?
#
loop_
_entity_poly.entity_id
_entity_poly.type
_entity_poly.pdbx_seq_one_letter_code
_entity_poly.pdbx_strand_id
1 'polypeptide(L)'
;MSYDRVKDFDLPELAVHLQPHGAVMIDRKSMFYFRLSGRGAQLAFLLSKNKNLHKTARIWEIMKKEEMSADQLKEELSAHPFTEAWTEGLLDQPLHVSGSLDSYLPISCTLQLTNACNLSCSFCYASSGKPYPEELSSEQWILVMQKLAAHGVADITLTGGEAKLIKGFKELVVVASSLFTNVNVFSNGLNWRDEEVELLSHLGNVSVQISIDGMDNTHDQLRGRKGGFKESMNTIKKLSEANIPVIVAMTINESNADEVSDVVEQCANAGAFIFRAGKTLSVGRATEGFKALDIDFEEMVQIQLREARHKWGDRLNIIDWEHEESSFTTDFCTPGYLAWYIRADGYVTPCQLEDLPLGHILEDSMADIGSPARLLQLKCEAKNCKCIGKIELSEPDLPFQKEVKAGIQE
;
A
#
# COMPACT_ATOMS: atom_id res chain seq x y z
N MET A 1 4.03 -12.38 -5.64
CA MET A 1 5.12 -12.80 -6.58
C MET A 1 5.72 -14.06 -6.03
N SER A 2 5.83 -15.15 -6.81
CA SER A 2 6.55 -16.33 -6.34
C SER A 2 8.04 -15.99 -6.22
N TYR A 3 8.70 -16.58 -5.23
CA TYR A 3 10.14 -16.44 -4.93
C TYR A 3 11.06 -16.61 -6.17
N ASP A 4 10.65 -17.41 -7.13
CA ASP A 4 11.42 -17.68 -8.36
C ASP A 4 11.43 -16.54 -9.37
N ARG A 5 10.50 -15.57 -9.31
CA ARG A 5 10.51 -14.38 -10.18
C ARG A 5 11.44 -13.27 -9.68
N VAL A 6 11.98 -13.38 -8.47
CA VAL A 6 12.91 -12.40 -7.90
C VAL A 6 14.33 -12.55 -8.47
N LYS A 7 14.63 -13.66 -9.14
CA LYS A 7 15.99 -13.94 -9.68
C LYS A 7 16.40 -13.14 -10.92
N ASP A 8 15.47 -12.48 -11.60
CA ASP A 8 15.74 -11.71 -12.84
C ASP A 8 15.64 -10.18 -12.63
N PHE A 9 15.72 -9.70 -11.41
CA PHE A 9 15.68 -8.26 -11.16
C PHE A 9 17.04 -7.59 -11.37
N ASP A 10 17.03 -6.50 -12.13
CA ASP A 10 18.02 -5.43 -12.03
C ASP A 10 18.24 -5.07 -10.55
N LEU A 11 19.44 -4.58 -10.21
CA LEU A 11 19.78 -4.17 -8.84
C LEU A 11 18.63 -3.36 -8.22
N PRO A 12 18.20 -3.70 -6.99
CA PRO A 12 17.08 -3.02 -6.33
C PRO A 12 17.41 -1.54 -6.11
N GLU A 13 16.42 -0.67 -6.29
CA GLU A 13 16.55 0.75 -5.95
C GLU A 13 16.28 0.93 -4.46
N LEU A 14 17.33 0.82 -3.65
CA LEU A 14 17.21 0.78 -2.21
C LEU A 14 16.98 2.15 -1.57
N ALA A 15 16.07 2.19 -0.64
CA ALA A 15 15.86 3.31 0.27
C ALA A 15 15.80 2.83 1.72
N VAL A 16 16.28 3.65 2.65
CA VAL A 16 16.05 3.49 4.08
C VAL A 16 15.07 4.57 4.54
N HIS A 17 13.96 4.14 5.09
CA HIS A 17 12.95 5.01 5.65
C HIS A 17 13.05 4.98 7.19
N LEU A 18 13.52 6.09 7.76
CA LEU A 18 13.73 6.23 9.20
C LEU A 18 12.40 6.34 9.95
N GLN A 19 12.37 5.78 11.14
CA GLN A 19 11.24 5.86 12.06
C GLN A 19 11.73 6.02 13.51
N PRO A 20 10.87 6.49 14.45
CA PRO A 20 11.26 6.71 15.85
C PRO A 20 11.90 5.50 16.55
N HIS A 21 11.59 4.28 16.13
CA HIS A 21 12.09 3.05 16.76
C HIS A 21 12.88 2.14 15.81
N GLY A 22 13.44 2.69 14.73
CA GLY A 22 14.25 1.92 13.80
C GLY A 22 14.17 2.46 12.38
N ALA A 23 14.16 1.57 11.41
CA ALA A 23 14.01 1.92 10.01
C ALA A 23 13.33 0.80 9.22
N VAL A 24 12.90 1.15 8.03
CA VAL A 24 12.39 0.20 7.03
C VAL A 24 13.30 0.31 5.82
N MET A 25 13.84 -0.82 5.37
CA MET A 25 14.52 -0.93 4.09
C MET A 25 13.48 -1.19 3.01
N ILE A 26 13.56 -0.46 1.91
CA ILE A 26 12.58 -0.51 0.83
C ILE A 26 13.30 -0.69 -0.48
N ASP A 27 12.87 -1.62 -1.32
CA ASP A 27 13.13 -1.58 -2.75
C ASP A 27 12.02 -0.75 -3.42
N ARG A 28 12.36 0.44 -3.90
CA ARG A 28 11.40 1.38 -4.48
C ARG A 28 10.78 0.90 -5.79
N LYS A 29 11.42 -0.02 -6.51
CA LYS A 29 10.87 -0.60 -7.74
C LYS A 29 9.75 -1.61 -7.45
N SER A 30 10.02 -2.56 -6.57
CA SER A 30 9.06 -3.61 -6.23
C SER A 30 8.11 -3.23 -5.11
N MET A 31 8.40 -2.14 -4.38
CA MET A 31 7.77 -1.76 -3.11
C MET A 31 7.84 -2.84 -2.03
N PHE A 32 8.74 -3.79 -2.22
CA PHE A 32 9.04 -4.74 -1.18
C PHE A 32 9.82 -4.06 -0.06
N TYR A 33 9.44 -4.31 1.19
CA TYR A 33 10.12 -3.73 2.33
C TYR A 33 10.22 -4.70 3.50
N PHE A 34 11.20 -4.47 4.37
CA PHE A 34 11.34 -5.15 5.64
C PHE A 34 11.83 -4.20 6.73
N ARG A 35 11.50 -4.52 7.97
CA ARG A 35 11.96 -3.74 9.11
C ARG A 35 13.39 -4.08 9.45
N LEU A 36 14.15 -3.04 9.75
CA LEU A 36 15.45 -3.15 10.38
C LEU A 36 15.31 -2.85 11.87
N SER A 37 15.89 -3.70 12.71
CA SER A 37 16.15 -3.34 14.10
C SER A 37 17.01 -2.07 14.16
N GLY A 38 17.03 -1.39 15.29
CA GLY A 38 17.90 -0.22 15.45
C GLY A 38 19.36 -0.53 15.06
N ARG A 39 19.88 -1.71 15.42
CA ARG A 39 21.21 -2.21 15.04
C ARG A 39 21.33 -2.42 13.53
N GLY A 40 20.40 -3.16 12.92
CA GLY A 40 20.44 -3.42 11.47
C GLY A 40 20.31 -2.15 10.63
N ALA A 41 19.51 -1.17 11.06
CA ALA A 41 19.40 0.13 10.41
C ALA A 41 20.70 0.91 10.44
N GLN A 42 21.41 0.92 11.57
CA GLN A 42 22.71 1.56 11.71
C GLN A 42 23.76 0.91 10.81
N LEU A 43 23.80 -0.43 10.78
CA LEU A 43 24.72 -1.18 9.93
C LEU A 43 24.49 -0.92 8.45
N ALA A 44 23.22 -0.96 8.01
CA ALA A 44 22.83 -0.66 6.63
C ALA A 44 23.22 0.77 6.23
N PHE A 45 22.96 1.75 7.11
CA PHE A 45 23.32 3.14 6.89
C PHE A 45 24.84 3.33 6.79
N LEU A 46 25.61 2.74 7.71
CA LEU A 46 27.07 2.81 7.68
C LEU A 46 27.64 2.15 6.43
N LEU A 47 27.11 1.00 6.01
CA LEU A 47 27.52 0.31 4.80
C LEU A 47 27.26 1.16 3.56
N SER A 48 26.08 1.75 3.46
CA SER A 48 25.72 2.61 2.32
C SER A 48 26.64 3.83 2.18
N LYS A 49 27.11 4.40 3.31
CA LYS A 49 28.09 5.51 3.30
C LYS A 49 29.50 5.06 2.93
N ASN A 50 29.93 3.92 3.46
CA ASN A 50 31.32 3.49 3.31
C ASN A 50 31.56 2.66 2.05
N LYS A 51 30.52 2.02 1.50
CA LYS A 51 30.58 1.15 0.32
C LYS A 51 31.63 0.04 0.44
N ASN A 52 31.91 -0.42 1.66
CA ASN A 52 32.92 -1.43 1.94
C ASN A 52 32.61 -2.16 3.26
N LEU A 53 32.45 -3.47 3.20
CA LEU A 53 32.12 -4.31 4.35
C LEU A 53 33.18 -4.25 5.45
N HIS A 54 34.47 -4.41 5.11
CA HIS A 54 35.56 -4.38 6.09
C HIS A 54 35.68 -3.03 6.79
N LYS A 55 35.57 -1.94 6.02
CA LYS A 55 35.59 -0.60 6.58
C LYS A 55 34.41 -0.35 7.49
N THR A 56 33.22 -0.78 7.10
CA THR A 56 31.99 -0.62 7.89
C THR A 56 32.08 -1.42 9.18
N ALA A 57 32.52 -2.68 9.13
CA ALA A 57 32.73 -3.52 10.31
C ALA A 57 33.73 -2.86 11.29
N ARG A 58 34.85 -2.32 10.75
CA ARG A 58 35.85 -1.63 11.57
C ARG A 58 35.27 -0.36 12.24
N ILE A 59 34.47 0.41 11.54
CA ILE A 59 33.81 1.59 12.12
C ILE A 59 32.85 1.17 13.22
N TRP A 60 32.06 0.11 13.00
CA TRP A 60 31.18 -0.44 14.00
C TRP A 60 31.92 -0.85 15.28
N GLU A 61 33.02 -1.61 15.16
CA GLU A 61 33.86 -1.98 16.33
C GLU A 61 34.30 -0.76 17.15
N ILE A 62 34.73 0.30 16.45
CA ILE A 62 35.15 1.53 17.12
C ILE A 62 34.00 2.22 17.83
N MET A 63 32.85 2.34 17.17
CA MET A 63 31.69 3.05 17.71
C MET A 63 31.01 2.30 18.87
N LYS A 64 30.87 1.01 18.71
CA LYS A 64 30.09 0.17 19.67
C LYS A 64 30.96 -0.59 20.65
N LYS A 65 32.28 -0.62 20.47
CA LYS A 65 33.23 -1.44 21.22
C LYS A 65 32.88 -2.94 21.20
N GLU A 66 32.35 -3.37 20.07
CA GLU A 66 31.87 -4.73 19.80
C GLU A 66 32.60 -5.28 18.58
N GLU A 67 33.18 -6.47 18.70
CA GLU A 67 33.85 -7.13 17.56
C GLU A 67 32.87 -7.42 16.44
N MET A 68 33.23 -7.08 15.21
CA MET A 68 32.44 -7.27 14.01
C MET A 68 33.37 -7.61 12.84
N SER A 69 33.23 -8.80 12.28
CA SER A 69 33.88 -9.13 11.00
C SER A 69 33.03 -8.71 9.81
N ALA A 70 33.66 -8.62 8.64
CA ALA A 70 32.91 -8.35 7.39
C ALA A 70 31.89 -9.46 7.08
N ASP A 71 32.22 -10.72 7.41
CA ASP A 71 31.32 -11.85 7.20
C ASP A 71 30.14 -11.81 8.17
N GLN A 72 30.36 -11.49 9.44
CA GLN A 72 29.29 -11.28 10.42
C GLN A 72 28.37 -10.11 10.01
N LEU A 73 28.96 -8.99 9.53
CA LEU A 73 28.19 -7.87 9.01
C LEU A 73 27.31 -8.30 7.82
N LYS A 74 27.90 -9.05 6.88
CA LYS A 74 27.18 -9.60 5.73
C LYS A 74 26.06 -10.54 6.20
N GLU A 75 26.33 -11.46 7.11
CA GLU A 75 25.36 -12.39 7.67
C GLU A 75 24.19 -11.67 8.39
N GLU A 76 24.52 -10.65 9.19
CA GLU A 76 23.51 -9.87 9.92
C GLU A 76 22.60 -9.05 9.01
N LEU A 77 23.18 -8.43 7.97
CA LEU A 77 22.40 -7.78 6.92
C LEU A 77 21.67 -8.80 6.02
N SER A 78 22.18 -10.03 5.96
CA SER A 78 21.67 -11.14 5.14
C SER A 78 20.71 -12.06 5.87
N ALA A 79 20.33 -11.79 7.10
CA ALA A 79 19.35 -12.59 7.86
C ALA A 79 17.93 -12.63 7.25
N HIS A 80 17.73 -11.96 6.11
CA HIS A 80 16.48 -11.94 5.36
C HIS A 80 16.67 -12.53 3.94
N PRO A 81 15.70 -13.25 3.35
CA PRO A 81 15.86 -13.96 2.07
C PRO A 81 16.14 -13.09 0.83
N PHE A 82 16.09 -11.76 0.95
CA PHE A 82 16.38 -10.82 -0.15
C PHE A 82 17.78 -10.18 -0.08
N THR A 83 18.66 -10.69 0.72
CA THR A 83 19.74 -9.94 1.33
C THR A 83 21.02 -9.91 0.53
N GLU A 84 21.30 -10.86 -0.35
CA GLU A 84 22.52 -10.81 -1.15
C GLU A 84 22.45 -9.65 -2.14
N ALA A 85 21.36 -9.55 -2.90
CA ALA A 85 21.13 -8.43 -3.84
C ALA A 85 21.02 -7.08 -3.11
N TRP A 86 20.46 -7.05 -1.90
CA TRP A 86 20.34 -5.84 -1.09
C TRP A 86 21.69 -5.41 -0.53
N THR A 87 22.50 -6.33 -0.06
CA THR A 87 23.87 -6.02 0.41
C THR A 87 24.72 -5.51 -0.75
N GLU A 88 24.63 -6.11 -1.93
CA GLU A 88 25.29 -5.66 -3.14
C GLU A 88 24.77 -4.28 -3.56
N GLY A 89 23.46 -4.04 -3.56
CA GLY A 89 22.86 -2.74 -3.82
C GLY A 89 23.33 -1.65 -2.85
N LEU A 90 23.47 -1.95 -1.56
CA LEU A 90 24.03 -1.03 -0.58
C LEU A 90 25.51 -0.65 -0.87
N LEU A 91 26.26 -1.54 -1.52
CA LEU A 91 27.65 -1.27 -1.91
C LEU A 91 27.72 -0.41 -3.17
N ASP A 92 26.85 -0.62 -4.14
CA ASP A 92 26.97 -0.05 -5.48
C ASP A 92 26.20 1.26 -5.68
N GLN A 93 25.06 1.45 -5.00
CA GLN A 93 24.16 2.58 -5.24
C GLN A 93 24.14 3.58 -4.07
N PRO A 94 23.87 4.87 -4.32
CA PRO A 94 23.57 5.81 -3.26
C PRO A 94 22.27 5.39 -2.57
N LEU A 95 22.29 5.32 -1.25
CA LEU A 95 21.12 5.00 -0.46
C LEU A 95 20.22 6.23 -0.37
N HIS A 96 18.98 6.08 -0.80
CA HIS A 96 17.96 7.09 -0.50
C HIS A 96 17.57 7.00 0.98
N VAL A 97 17.66 8.12 1.68
CA VAL A 97 17.23 8.21 3.07
C VAL A 97 16.01 9.11 3.15
N SER A 98 14.92 8.60 3.69
CA SER A 98 13.67 9.33 3.93
C SER A 98 13.14 9.05 5.34
N GLY A 99 11.96 9.55 5.67
CA GLY A 99 11.37 9.36 6.98
C GLY A 99 11.93 10.29 8.05
N SER A 100 11.68 9.98 9.32
CA SER A 100 12.07 10.79 10.46
C SER A 100 12.36 9.92 11.68
N LEU A 101 13.30 10.37 12.52
CA LEU A 101 13.56 9.75 13.83
C LEU A 101 12.60 10.26 14.94
N ASP A 102 11.87 11.32 14.65
CA ASP A 102 11.01 11.98 15.63
C ASP A 102 9.51 11.77 15.34
N SER A 103 9.16 11.29 14.14
CA SER A 103 7.77 11.07 13.70
C SER A 103 7.65 9.93 12.71
N TYR A 104 6.48 9.29 12.70
CA TYR A 104 6.14 8.21 11.76
C TYR A 104 5.62 8.80 10.45
N LEU A 105 6.50 8.93 9.47
CA LEU A 105 6.12 9.37 8.14
C LEU A 105 5.76 8.17 7.27
N PRO A 106 4.78 8.29 6.35
CA PRO A 106 4.35 7.19 5.51
C PRO A 106 5.31 6.96 4.33
N ILE A 107 5.38 5.71 3.87
CA ILE A 107 5.99 5.33 2.59
C ILE A 107 4.95 5.17 1.49
N SER A 108 3.69 4.94 1.90
CA SER A 108 2.54 4.84 1.00
C SER A 108 1.37 5.67 1.51
N CYS A 109 0.58 6.23 0.61
CA CYS A 109 -0.63 6.96 0.96
C CYS A 109 -1.79 6.59 0.04
N THR A 110 -2.98 6.49 0.64
CA THR A 110 -4.24 6.38 -0.09
C THR A 110 -4.96 7.72 -0.04
N LEU A 111 -5.23 8.31 -1.21
CA LEU A 111 -5.94 9.57 -1.34
C LEU A 111 -7.38 9.32 -1.78
N GLN A 112 -8.34 9.63 -0.92
CA GLN A 112 -9.74 9.67 -1.29
C GLN A 112 -10.02 11.00 -1.98
N LEU A 113 -9.86 11.06 -3.30
CA LEU A 113 -9.95 12.31 -4.08
C LEU A 113 -11.31 12.98 -3.98
N THR A 114 -12.36 12.21 -3.81
CA THR A 114 -13.75 12.67 -3.62
C THR A 114 -14.58 11.60 -2.94
N ASN A 115 -15.59 11.97 -2.19
CA ASN A 115 -16.61 11.03 -1.70
C ASN A 115 -17.73 10.80 -2.71
N ALA A 116 -17.78 11.58 -3.82
CA ALA A 116 -18.75 11.38 -4.88
C ALA A 116 -18.58 9.99 -5.51
N CYS A 117 -19.69 9.30 -5.73
CA CYS A 117 -19.72 8.01 -6.41
C CYS A 117 -20.96 7.91 -7.28
N ASN A 118 -20.82 7.29 -8.44
CA ASN A 118 -21.92 7.00 -9.37
C ASN A 118 -22.58 5.64 -9.07
N LEU A 119 -22.18 4.97 -7.98
CA LEU A 119 -22.76 3.72 -7.48
C LEU A 119 -23.24 3.88 -6.04
N SER A 120 -24.12 2.93 -5.61
CA SER A 120 -24.65 2.85 -4.25
C SER A 120 -24.47 1.45 -3.66
N CYS A 121 -23.23 0.91 -3.74
CA CYS A 121 -22.93 -0.44 -3.26
C CYS A 121 -23.42 -0.66 -1.83
N SER A 122 -24.11 -1.79 -1.60
CA SER A 122 -24.73 -2.12 -0.31
C SER A 122 -23.70 -2.33 0.82
N PHE A 123 -22.46 -2.69 0.49
CA PHE A 123 -21.36 -2.97 1.42
C PHE A 123 -20.27 -1.86 1.45
N CYS A 124 -20.52 -0.68 0.90
CA CYS A 124 -19.51 0.37 0.82
C CYS A 124 -19.05 0.83 2.21
N TYR A 125 -17.78 0.60 2.52
CA TYR A 125 -17.18 0.98 3.81
C TYR A 125 -17.15 2.50 4.02
N ALA A 126 -16.95 3.29 2.94
CA ALA A 126 -16.90 4.74 2.99
C ALA A 126 -18.28 5.41 2.91
N SER A 127 -19.36 4.64 2.75
CA SER A 127 -20.73 5.15 2.52
C SER A 127 -20.81 6.23 1.41
N SER A 128 -19.92 6.12 0.42
CA SER A 128 -19.77 7.12 -0.64
C SER A 128 -21.03 7.30 -1.48
N GLY A 129 -21.18 8.47 -2.09
CA GLY A 129 -22.31 8.84 -2.94
C GLY A 129 -22.30 10.31 -3.32
N LYS A 130 -22.54 11.20 -2.36
CA LYS A 130 -22.41 12.65 -2.57
C LYS A 130 -21.05 13.14 -2.10
N PRO A 131 -20.46 14.16 -2.76
CA PRO A 131 -19.24 14.79 -2.27
C PRO A 131 -19.47 15.39 -0.88
N TYR A 132 -18.40 15.49 -0.09
CA TYR A 132 -18.43 16.28 1.14
C TYR A 132 -18.52 17.77 0.82
N PRO A 133 -19.05 18.60 1.72
CA PRO A 133 -19.15 20.04 1.48
C PRO A 133 -17.79 20.74 1.27
N GLU A 134 -16.74 20.22 1.89
CA GLU A 134 -15.40 20.84 1.94
C GLU A 134 -14.32 19.93 1.36
N GLU A 135 -14.60 19.28 0.22
CA GLU A 135 -13.59 18.45 -0.45
C GLU A 135 -12.46 19.33 -1.02
N LEU A 136 -11.25 18.78 -1.00
CA LEU A 136 -10.08 19.42 -1.61
C LEU A 136 -10.25 19.55 -3.12
N SER A 137 -9.87 20.69 -3.65
CA SER A 137 -9.82 20.92 -5.11
C SER A 137 -8.66 20.15 -5.76
N SER A 138 -8.67 20.05 -7.09
CA SER A 138 -7.57 19.42 -7.83
C SER A 138 -6.23 20.10 -7.55
N GLU A 139 -6.22 21.43 -7.46
CA GLU A 139 -5.03 22.22 -7.16
C GLU A 139 -4.51 21.93 -5.75
N GLN A 140 -5.42 21.76 -4.78
CA GLN A 140 -5.05 21.38 -3.42
C GLN A 140 -4.51 19.93 -3.35
N TRP A 141 -5.09 19.01 -4.12
CA TRP A 141 -4.55 17.65 -4.24
C TRP A 141 -3.15 17.63 -4.85
N ILE A 142 -2.85 18.47 -5.82
CA ILE A 142 -1.48 18.63 -6.36
C ILE A 142 -0.51 19.07 -5.25
N LEU A 143 -0.89 20.05 -4.43
CA LEU A 143 -0.07 20.48 -3.29
C LEU A 143 0.14 19.34 -2.26
N VAL A 144 -0.91 18.56 -1.98
CA VAL A 144 -0.80 17.36 -1.11
C VAL A 144 0.20 16.37 -1.69
N MET A 145 0.09 16.02 -2.98
CA MET A 145 1.00 15.10 -3.64
C MET A 145 2.45 15.58 -3.59
N GLN A 146 2.70 16.86 -3.86
CA GLN A 146 4.03 17.47 -3.76
C GLN A 146 4.57 17.39 -2.32
N LYS A 147 3.74 17.67 -1.32
CA LYS A 147 4.10 17.56 0.10
C LYS A 147 4.48 16.12 0.48
N LEU A 148 3.69 15.13 0.05
CA LEU A 148 3.96 13.72 0.31
C LEU A 148 5.26 13.25 -0.35
N ALA A 149 5.46 13.58 -1.62
CA ALA A 149 6.67 13.23 -2.36
C ALA A 149 7.93 13.83 -1.72
N ALA A 150 7.87 15.10 -1.28
CA ALA A 150 8.99 15.77 -0.60
C ALA A 150 9.37 15.08 0.74
N HIS A 151 8.48 14.29 1.33
CA HIS A 151 8.73 13.54 2.57
C HIS A 151 9.02 12.05 2.36
N GLY A 152 9.22 11.63 1.10
CA GLY A 152 9.69 10.28 0.78
C GLY A 152 8.59 9.24 0.57
N VAL A 153 7.32 9.65 0.43
CA VAL A 153 6.26 8.75 -0.02
C VAL A 153 6.62 8.26 -1.42
N ALA A 154 6.57 6.95 -1.63
CA ALA A 154 6.94 6.32 -2.89
C ALA A 154 5.75 5.68 -3.62
N ASP A 155 4.75 5.22 -2.87
CA ASP A 155 3.54 4.57 -3.41
C ASP A 155 2.31 5.39 -3.11
N ILE A 156 1.45 5.59 -4.11
CA ILE A 156 0.21 6.35 -3.95
C ILE A 156 -0.97 5.60 -4.55
N THR A 157 -2.07 5.56 -3.80
CA THR A 157 -3.35 5.06 -4.31
C THR A 157 -4.33 6.21 -4.45
N LEU A 158 -4.83 6.42 -5.64
CA LEU A 158 -5.89 7.36 -5.95
C LEU A 158 -7.22 6.63 -5.90
N THR A 159 -8.05 6.97 -4.91
CA THR A 159 -9.35 6.36 -4.68
C THR A 159 -10.41 7.45 -4.47
N GLY A 160 -11.59 7.04 -4.04
CA GLY A 160 -12.66 7.98 -3.71
C GLY A 160 -13.93 7.21 -3.37
N GLY A 161 -15.07 7.81 -3.60
CA GLY A 161 -16.24 7.05 -3.98
C GLY A 161 -15.99 6.45 -5.37
N GLU A 162 -15.78 7.31 -6.35
CA GLU A 162 -15.17 6.98 -7.64
C GLU A 162 -14.17 8.08 -8.00
N ALA A 163 -12.88 7.72 -8.02
CA ALA A 163 -11.79 8.69 -8.22
C ALA A 163 -11.94 9.55 -9.48
N LYS A 164 -12.48 8.97 -10.55
CA LYS A 164 -12.69 9.63 -11.83
C LYS A 164 -13.71 10.76 -11.83
N LEU A 165 -14.52 10.86 -10.79
CA LEU A 165 -15.54 11.90 -10.68
C LEU A 165 -14.99 13.27 -10.25
N ILE A 166 -13.77 13.31 -9.71
CA ILE A 166 -13.13 14.60 -9.42
C ILE A 166 -12.84 15.37 -10.71
N LYS A 167 -13.08 16.65 -10.69
CA LYS A 167 -12.67 17.52 -11.78
C LYS A 167 -11.13 17.51 -11.89
N GLY A 168 -10.56 17.34 -13.09
CA GLY A 168 -9.11 17.31 -13.27
C GLY A 168 -8.47 15.95 -13.00
N PHE A 169 -9.22 14.85 -12.92
CA PHE A 169 -8.69 13.51 -12.68
C PHE A 169 -7.48 13.15 -13.54
N LYS A 170 -7.53 13.41 -14.85
CA LYS A 170 -6.42 13.11 -15.77
C LYS A 170 -5.14 13.86 -15.38
N GLU A 171 -5.26 15.12 -15.01
CA GLU A 171 -4.13 15.93 -14.55
C GLU A 171 -3.55 15.38 -13.24
N LEU A 172 -4.40 15.00 -12.29
CA LEU A 172 -3.97 14.41 -11.02
C LEU A 172 -3.19 13.12 -11.23
N VAL A 173 -3.63 12.25 -12.15
CA VAL A 173 -2.90 10.99 -12.44
C VAL A 173 -1.55 11.29 -13.08
N VAL A 174 -1.45 12.24 -14.00
CA VAL A 174 -0.17 12.65 -14.62
C VAL A 174 0.79 13.21 -13.57
N VAL A 175 0.31 14.08 -12.69
CA VAL A 175 1.11 14.64 -11.60
C VAL A 175 1.56 13.52 -10.65
N ALA A 176 0.65 12.63 -10.24
CA ALA A 176 1.00 11.48 -9.40
C ALA A 176 2.08 10.62 -10.06
N SER A 177 1.92 10.26 -11.34
CA SER A 177 2.90 9.47 -12.09
C SER A 177 4.29 10.12 -12.14
N SER A 178 4.35 11.45 -12.18
CA SER A 178 5.64 12.18 -12.20
C SER A 178 6.32 12.28 -10.84
N LEU A 179 5.58 12.15 -9.74
CA LEU A 179 6.06 12.37 -8.38
C LEU A 179 6.38 11.07 -7.62
N PHE A 180 5.68 9.99 -7.93
CA PHE A 180 5.73 8.75 -7.16
C PHE A 180 6.27 7.59 -8.00
N THR A 181 6.84 6.59 -7.33
CA THR A 181 7.37 5.39 -7.98
C THR A 181 6.24 4.50 -8.51
N ASN A 182 5.17 4.34 -7.72
CA ASN A 182 3.99 3.57 -8.10
C ASN A 182 2.71 4.39 -7.89
N VAL A 183 1.81 4.30 -8.83
CA VAL A 183 0.49 4.92 -8.76
C VAL A 183 -0.58 3.88 -9.01
N ASN A 184 -1.48 3.70 -8.03
CA ASN A 184 -2.63 2.82 -8.16
C ASN A 184 -3.90 3.65 -8.30
N VAL A 185 -4.73 3.38 -9.28
CA VAL A 185 -6.04 4.01 -9.45
C VAL A 185 -7.13 2.99 -9.13
N PHE A 186 -7.94 3.26 -8.10
CA PHE A 186 -9.07 2.41 -7.75
C PHE A 186 -10.33 2.94 -8.40
N SER A 187 -11.04 2.06 -9.10
CA SER A 187 -12.26 2.39 -9.84
C SER A 187 -13.29 1.26 -9.81
N ASN A 188 -14.54 1.63 -9.94
CA ASN A 188 -15.63 0.68 -10.18
C ASN A 188 -15.69 0.16 -11.62
N GLY A 189 -14.87 0.68 -12.53
CA GLY A 189 -14.77 0.25 -13.91
C GLY A 189 -15.79 0.87 -14.88
N LEU A 190 -16.65 1.78 -14.41
CA LEU A 190 -17.67 2.39 -15.25
C LEU A 190 -17.16 3.67 -15.97
N ASN A 191 -17.74 3.92 -17.15
CA ASN A 191 -17.55 5.16 -17.94
C ASN A 191 -16.05 5.46 -18.26
N TRP A 192 -15.24 4.44 -18.49
CA TRP A 192 -13.88 4.61 -18.95
C TRP A 192 -13.86 4.97 -20.45
N ARG A 193 -13.27 6.11 -20.78
CA ARG A 193 -13.13 6.60 -22.16
C ARG A 193 -11.80 6.15 -22.76
N ASP A 194 -11.78 5.94 -24.06
CA ASP A 194 -10.58 5.49 -24.75
C ASP A 194 -9.40 6.47 -24.57
N GLU A 195 -9.68 7.77 -24.51
CA GLU A 195 -8.67 8.80 -24.24
C GLU A 195 -8.04 8.72 -22.84
N GLU A 196 -8.76 8.17 -21.85
CA GLU A 196 -8.22 7.94 -20.49
C GLU A 196 -7.32 6.70 -20.48
N VAL A 197 -7.73 5.66 -21.18
CA VAL A 197 -6.91 4.44 -21.34
C VAL A 197 -5.64 4.77 -22.13
N GLU A 198 -5.74 5.53 -23.22
CA GLU A 198 -4.59 5.98 -23.99
C GLU A 198 -3.62 6.81 -23.13
N LEU A 199 -4.12 7.77 -22.34
CA LEU A 199 -3.29 8.52 -21.39
C LEU A 199 -2.52 7.60 -20.45
N LEU A 200 -3.21 6.65 -19.78
CA LEU A 200 -2.58 5.76 -18.81
C LEU A 200 -1.55 4.83 -19.45
N SER A 201 -1.74 4.40 -20.71
CA SER A 201 -0.80 3.53 -21.41
C SER A 201 0.58 4.18 -21.64
N HIS A 202 0.65 5.51 -21.61
CA HIS A 202 1.91 6.26 -21.69
C HIS A 202 2.58 6.49 -20.33
N LEU A 203 1.91 6.13 -19.23
CA LEU A 203 2.41 6.27 -17.87
C LEU A 203 2.91 4.90 -17.35
N GLY A 204 4.23 4.69 -17.38
CA GLY A 204 4.83 3.37 -17.14
C GLY A 204 4.73 2.84 -15.69
N ASN A 205 4.24 3.66 -14.74
CA ASN A 205 4.16 3.33 -13.30
C ASN A 205 2.73 3.38 -12.75
N VAL A 206 1.72 3.33 -13.62
CA VAL A 206 0.31 3.36 -13.23
C VAL A 206 -0.33 1.99 -13.39
N SER A 207 -1.01 1.52 -12.35
CA SER A 207 -1.90 0.35 -12.38
C SER A 207 -3.33 0.75 -12.07
N VAL A 208 -4.30 -0.05 -12.51
CA VAL A 208 -5.72 0.23 -12.24
C VAL A 208 -6.33 -0.96 -11.52
N GLN A 209 -6.94 -0.72 -10.35
CA GLN A 209 -7.74 -1.72 -9.66
C GLN A 209 -9.20 -1.53 -10.02
N ILE A 210 -9.81 -2.58 -10.59
CA ILE A 210 -11.24 -2.63 -10.90
C ILE A 210 -11.93 -3.56 -9.93
N SER A 211 -13.07 -3.12 -9.42
CA SER A 211 -13.84 -3.89 -8.47
C SER A 211 -14.88 -4.76 -9.17
N ILE A 212 -14.84 -6.09 -8.93
CA ILE A 212 -15.81 -7.09 -9.42
C ILE A 212 -16.25 -7.94 -8.23
N ASP A 213 -17.54 -7.88 -7.86
CA ASP A 213 -18.04 -8.53 -6.64
C ASP A 213 -19.08 -9.63 -6.94
N GLY A 214 -18.88 -10.41 -7.96
CA GLY A 214 -19.74 -11.50 -8.38
C GLY A 214 -19.94 -11.52 -9.89
N MET A 215 -20.70 -12.47 -10.36
CA MET A 215 -21.12 -12.58 -11.77
C MET A 215 -22.29 -11.61 -12.05
N ASP A 216 -22.58 -11.40 -13.30
CA ASP A 216 -23.59 -10.47 -13.85
C ASP A 216 -24.61 -9.89 -12.85
N ASN A 217 -25.59 -10.70 -12.42
CA ASN A 217 -26.68 -10.25 -11.58
C ASN A 217 -26.25 -9.97 -10.13
N THR A 218 -25.38 -10.77 -9.58
CA THR A 218 -24.87 -10.63 -8.20
C THR A 218 -24.07 -9.34 -8.07
N HIS A 219 -23.15 -9.10 -9.02
CA HIS A 219 -22.40 -7.85 -9.07
C HIS A 219 -23.33 -6.64 -9.21
N ASP A 220 -24.26 -6.69 -10.15
CA ASP A 220 -25.18 -5.59 -10.44
C ASP A 220 -26.06 -5.25 -9.23
N GLN A 221 -26.55 -6.26 -8.50
CA GLN A 221 -27.33 -6.10 -7.28
C GLN A 221 -26.50 -5.51 -6.14
N LEU A 222 -25.32 -6.09 -5.86
CA LEU A 222 -24.43 -5.63 -4.78
C LEU A 222 -23.97 -4.19 -4.99
N ARG A 223 -23.76 -3.78 -6.25
CA ARG A 223 -23.29 -2.44 -6.60
C ARG A 223 -24.39 -1.45 -6.97
N GLY A 224 -25.64 -1.92 -7.05
CA GLY A 224 -26.80 -1.08 -7.32
C GLY A 224 -26.84 -0.53 -8.76
N ARG A 225 -26.28 -1.25 -9.74
CA ARG A 225 -26.20 -0.80 -11.14
C ARG A 225 -26.38 -1.93 -12.14
N LYS A 226 -27.52 -1.97 -12.82
CA LYS A 226 -27.78 -2.92 -13.91
C LYS A 226 -26.82 -2.71 -15.08
N GLY A 227 -26.18 -3.78 -15.54
CA GLY A 227 -25.17 -3.78 -16.62
C GLY A 227 -23.78 -3.35 -16.17
N GLY A 228 -23.59 -3.12 -14.87
CA GLY A 228 -22.29 -2.73 -14.28
C GLY A 228 -21.21 -3.77 -14.50
N PHE A 229 -21.52 -5.05 -14.26
CA PHE A 229 -20.60 -6.16 -14.51
C PHE A 229 -20.01 -6.12 -15.91
N LYS A 230 -20.87 -6.09 -16.92
CA LYS A 230 -20.45 -6.11 -18.32
C LYS A 230 -19.58 -4.90 -18.69
N GLU A 231 -19.91 -3.72 -18.17
CA GLU A 231 -19.15 -2.50 -18.42
C GLU A 231 -17.78 -2.58 -17.75
N SER A 232 -17.70 -3.01 -16.50
CA SER A 232 -16.45 -3.16 -15.74
C SER A 232 -15.54 -4.25 -16.35
N MET A 233 -16.09 -5.39 -16.79
CA MET A 233 -15.33 -6.42 -17.50
C MET A 233 -14.77 -5.94 -18.84
N ASN A 234 -15.55 -5.12 -19.59
CA ASN A 234 -15.05 -4.50 -20.81
C ASN A 234 -13.90 -3.51 -20.52
N THR A 235 -13.98 -2.79 -19.41
CA THR A 235 -12.90 -1.88 -18.97
C THR A 235 -11.64 -2.66 -18.62
N ILE A 236 -11.74 -3.79 -17.89
CA ILE A 236 -10.59 -4.67 -17.60
C ILE A 236 -9.90 -5.07 -18.90
N LYS A 237 -10.68 -5.53 -19.87
CA LYS A 237 -10.16 -5.95 -21.18
C LYS A 237 -9.45 -4.81 -21.91
N LYS A 238 -10.05 -3.62 -22.02
CA LYS A 238 -9.45 -2.43 -22.64
C LYS A 238 -8.15 -2.03 -22.00
N LEU A 239 -8.09 -1.98 -20.67
CA LEU A 239 -6.87 -1.65 -19.93
C LEU A 239 -5.77 -2.67 -20.16
N SER A 240 -6.09 -3.96 -20.10
CA SER A 240 -5.15 -5.05 -20.37
C SER A 240 -4.62 -5.03 -21.80
N GLU A 241 -5.47 -4.82 -22.81
CA GLU A 241 -5.08 -4.69 -24.20
C GLU A 241 -4.17 -3.47 -24.46
N ALA A 242 -4.29 -2.45 -23.63
CA ALA A 242 -3.40 -1.27 -23.62
C ALA A 242 -2.12 -1.46 -22.79
N ASN A 243 -1.82 -2.68 -22.32
CA ASN A 243 -0.68 -3.04 -21.48
C ASN A 243 -0.64 -2.28 -20.13
N ILE A 244 -1.78 -1.84 -19.61
CA ILE A 244 -1.89 -1.27 -18.28
C ILE A 244 -2.12 -2.42 -17.30
N PRO A 245 -1.31 -2.56 -16.23
CA PRO A 245 -1.51 -3.60 -15.23
C PRO A 245 -2.88 -3.45 -14.55
N VAL A 246 -3.72 -4.48 -14.66
CA VAL A 246 -5.05 -4.49 -14.06
C VAL A 246 -5.07 -5.40 -12.83
N ILE A 247 -5.48 -4.83 -11.72
CA ILE A 247 -5.80 -5.55 -10.48
C ILE A 247 -7.32 -5.67 -10.42
N VAL A 248 -7.84 -6.85 -10.12
CA VAL A 248 -9.26 -7.02 -9.80
C VAL A 248 -9.39 -7.23 -8.30
N ALA A 249 -10.28 -6.49 -7.66
CA ALA A 249 -10.62 -6.67 -6.26
C ALA A 249 -12.07 -7.17 -6.13
N MET A 250 -12.25 -8.25 -5.35
CA MET A 250 -13.55 -8.79 -5.00
C MET A 250 -13.76 -8.72 -3.50
N THR A 251 -14.83 -8.05 -3.08
CA THR A 251 -15.26 -8.01 -1.69
C THR A 251 -16.27 -9.14 -1.45
N ILE A 252 -15.84 -10.16 -0.70
CA ILE A 252 -16.57 -11.41 -0.52
C ILE A 252 -17.51 -11.32 0.67
N ASN A 253 -18.74 -11.80 0.46
CA ASN A 253 -19.80 -11.97 1.44
C ASN A 253 -20.63 -13.22 1.10
N GLU A 254 -21.60 -13.57 1.94
CA GLU A 254 -22.43 -14.75 1.74
C GLU A 254 -23.16 -14.78 0.37
N SER A 255 -23.43 -13.60 -0.24
CA SER A 255 -24.20 -13.52 -1.49
C SER A 255 -23.37 -13.81 -2.74
N ASN A 256 -22.04 -13.85 -2.64
CA ASN A 256 -21.13 -14.02 -3.79
C ASN A 256 -19.99 -15.01 -3.52
N ALA A 257 -19.97 -15.65 -2.36
CA ALA A 257 -18.91 -16.55 -1.96
C ALA A 257 -18.82 -17.82 -2.85
N ASP A 258 -19.92 -18.25 -3.42
CA ASP A 258 -19.98 -19.39 -4.36
C ASP A 258 -19.56 -19.05 -5.80
N GLU A 259 -19.45 -17.75 -6.15
CA GLU A 259 -19.09 -17.29 -7.49
C GLU A 259 -17.59 -16.97 -7.66
N VAL A 260 -16.75 -17.17 -6.64
CA VAL A 260 -15.33 -16.78 -6.64
C VAL A 260 -14.57 -17.41 -7.81
N SER A 261 -14.74 -18.72 -8.05
CA SER A 261 -14.07 -19.40 -9.16
C SER A 261 -14.43 -18.81 -10.51
N ASP A 262 -15.73 -18.54 -10.73
CA ASP A 262 -16.24 -18.01 -12.00
C ASP A 262 -15.73 -16.58 -12.24
N VAL A 263 -15.72 -15.74 -11.20
CA VAL A 263 -15.20 -14.38 -11.28
C VAL A 263 -13.69 -14.41 -11.60
N VAL A 264 -12.91 -15.27 -10.93
CA VAL A 264 -11.47 -15.42 -11.21
C VAL A 264 -11.25 -15.83 -12.66
N GLU A 265 -12.03 -16.80 -13.17
CA GLU A 265 -11.92 -17.25 -14.58
C GLU A 265 -12.21 -16.11 -15.55
N GLN A 266 -13.27 -15.35 -15.34
CA GLN A 266 -13.63 -14.21 -16.20
C GLN A 266 -12.52 -13.15 -16.19
N CYS A 267 -11.97 -12.84 -15.01
CA CYS A 267 -10.90 -11.83 -14.85
C CYS A 267 -9.60 -12.29 -15.50
N ALA A 268 -9.22 -13.57 -15.35
CA ALA A 268 -8.05 -14.14 -16.00
C ALA A 268 -8.16 -14.10 -17.54
N ASN A 269 -9.35 -14.41 -18.08
CA ASN A 269 -9.63 -14.36 -19.51
C ASN A 269 -9.68 -12.93 -20.07
N ALA A 270 -10.05 -11.93 -19.22
CA ALA A 270 -10.02 -10.52 -19.59
C ALA A 270 -8.60 -9.91 -19.49
N GLY A 271 -7.61 -10.64 -18.99
CA GLY A 271 -6.21 -10.23 -18.92
C GLY A 271 -5.83 -9.51 -17.62
N ALA A 272 -6.59 -9.70 -16.55
CA ALA A 272 -6.18 -9.21 -15.23
C ALA A 272 -4.82 -9.82 -14.83
N PHE A 273 -3.99 -9.00 -14.16
CA PHE A 273 -2.67 -9.40 -13.69
C PHE A 273 -2.69 -9.90 -12.24
N ILE A 274 -3.51 -9.26 -11.39
CA ILE A 274 -3.72 -9.66 -10.00
C ILE A 274 -5.22 -9.78 -9.73
N PHE A 275 -5.61 -10.81 -9.00
CA PHE A 275 -6.92 -10.93 -8.36
C PHE A 275 -6.75 -10.88 -6.85
N ARG A 276 -7.47 -9.96 -6.21
CA ARG A 276 -7.42 -9.75 -4.77
C ARG A 276 -8.78 -10.06 -4.16
N ALA A 277 -8.83 -11.06 -3.28
CA ALA A 277 -10.01 -11.42 -2.52
C ALA A 277 -9.94 -10.81 -1.11
N GLY A 278 -10.95 -10.05 -0.72
CA GLY A 278 -11.07 -9.47 0.63
C GLY A 278 -12.44 -9.77 1.24
N LYS A 279 -12.50 -9.95 2.58
CA LYS A 279 -13.78 -10.14 3.28
C LYS A 279 -14.52 -8.81 3.42
N THR A 280 -15.84 -8.86 3.36
CA THR A 280 -16.69 -7.73 3.74
C THR A 280 -16.49 -7.41 5.22
N LEU A 281 -16.19 -6.16 5.51
CA LEU A 281 -16.09 -5.65 6.87
C LEU A 281 -17.38 -4.94 7.26
N SER A 282 -17.85 -5.14 8.49
CA SER A 282 -19.05 -4.50 9.02
C SER A 282 -18.79 -3.03 9.39
N VAL A 283 -18.52 -2.22 8.35
CA VAL A 283 -18.26 -0.77 8.44
C VAL A 283 -19.03 -0.05 7.33
N GLY A 284 -19.41 1.20 7.55
CA GLY A 284 -20.18 1.99 6.60
C GLY A 284 -21.56 1.35 6.31
N ARG A 285 -21.98 1.29 5.04
CA ARG A 285 -23.26 0.67 4.67
C ARG A 285 -23.34 -0.84 4.93
N ALA A 286 -22.20 -1.51 5.05
CA ALA A 286 -22.18 -2.95 5.36
C ALA A 286 -22.72 -3.27 6.77
N THR A 287 -22.78 -2.30 7.68
CA THR A 287 -23.32 -2.50 9.04
C THR A 287 -24.79 -2.89 9.05
N GLU A 288 -25.55 -2.55 8.00
CA GLU A 288 -27.00 -2.73 7.96
C GLU A 288 -27.44 -4.06 7.30
N GLY A 289 -26.53 -4.85 6.75
CA GLY A 289 -26.97 -6.05 6.00
C GLY A 289 -25.96 -7.15 5.82
N PHE A 290 -24.71 -6.92 6.19
CA PHE A 290 -23.64 -7.89 6.00
C PHE A 290 -23.07 -8.34 7.35
N LYS A 291 -23.03 -9.65 7.54
CA LYS A 291 -22.32 -10.28 8.66
C LYS A 291 -20.91 -10.66 8.23
N ALA A 292 -20.03 -10.89 9.21
CA ALA A 292 -18.80 -11.58 8.93
C ALA A 292 -19.10 -12.94 8.31
N LEU A 293 -18.29 -13.35 7.32
CA LEU A 293 -18.38 -14.70 6.77
C LEU A 293 -18.25 -15.71 7.89
N ASP A 294 -19.10 -16.72 7.90
CA ASP A 294 -18.92 -17.86 8.79
C ASP A 294 -17.82 -18.80 8.25
N ILE A 295 -17.45 -19.77 9.07
CA ILE A 295 -16.33 -20.66 8.77
C ILE A 295 -16.57 -21.53 7.54
N ASP A 296 -17.82 -21.92 7.28
CA ASP A 296 -18.18 -22.79 6.16
C ASP A 296 -18.03 -22.03 4.84
N PHE A 297 -18.43 -20.76 4.79
CA PHE A 297 -18.22 -19.89 3.63
C PHE A 297 -16.74 -19.55 3.43
N GLU A 298 -15.98 -19.31 4.51
CA GLU A 298 -14.54 -19.06 4.41
C GLU A 298 -13.81 -20.28 3.83
N GLU A 299 -14.13 -21.49 4.30
CA GLU A 299 -13.52 -22.72 3.79
C GLU A 299 -13.87 -22.95 2.32
N MET A 300 -15.14 -22.74 1.93
CA MET A 300 -15.59 -22.84 0.54
C MET A 300 -14.80 -21.87 -0.37
N VAL A 301 -14.63 -20.63 0.05
CA VAL A 301 -13.86 -19.63 -0.70
C VAL A 301 -12.41 -20.04 -0.81
N GLN A 302 -11.77 -20.53 0.27
CA GLN A 302 -10.39 -20.96 0.24
C GLN A 302 -10.16 -22.18 -0.68
N ILE A 303 -11.13 -23.10 -0.78
CA ILE A 303 -11.08 -24.20 -1.75
C ILE A 303 -11.08 -23.63 -3.17
N GLN A 304 -12.02 -22.76 -3.51
CA GLN A 304 -12.09 -22.14 -4.83
C GLN A 304 -10.82 -21.36 -5.19
N LEU A 305 -10.26 -20.59 -4.26
CA LEU A 305 -9.03 -19.83 -4.49
C LEU A 305 -7.80 -20.73 -4.70
N ARG A 306 -7.70 -21.87 -3.98
CA ARG A 306 -6.63 -22.86 -4.19
C ARG A 306 -6.73 -23.50 -5.59
N GLU A 307 -7.92 -23.90 -6.01
CA GLU A 307 -8.16 -24.44 -7.35
C GLU A 307 -7.85 -23.41 -8.45
N ALA A 308 -8.28 -22.16 -8.22
CA ALA A 308 -8.01 -21.06 -9.14
C ALA A 308 -6.50 -20.77 -9.26
N ARG A 309 -5.73 -20.80 -8.16
CA ARG A 309 -4.25 -20.67 -8.19
C ARG A 309 -3.61 -21.80 -8.99
N HIS A 310 -4.09 -23.03 -8.85
CA HIS A 310 -3.58 -24.15 -9.63
C HIS A 310 -3.87 -23.99 -11.13
N LYS A 311 -5.06 -23.48 -11.48
CA LYS A 311 -5.48 -23.30 -12.88
C LYS A 311 -4.86 -22.07 -13.56
N TRP A 312 -4.71 -20.97 -12.83
CA TRP A 312 -4.40 -19.65 -13.39
C TRP A 312 -3.09 -19.03 -12.90
N GLY A 313 -2.40 -19.65 -11.94
CA GLY A 313 -1.24 -19.06 -11.24
C GLY A 313 -0.07 -18.64 -12.13
N ASP A 314 0.05 -19.19 -13.34
CA ASP A 314 1.07 -18.77 -14.32
C ASP A 314 0.75 -17.40 -14.96
N ARG A 315 -0.52 -16.97 -14.97
CA ARG A 315 -0.98 -15.75 -15.64
C ARG A 315 -1.62 -14.73 -14.72
N LEU A 316 -2.23 -15.18 -13.61
CA LEU A 316 -2.96 -14.36 -12.66
C LEU A 316 -2.43 -14.62 -11.25
N ASN A 317 -1.88 -13.58 -10.60
CA ASN A 317 -1.50 -13.67 -9.20
C ASN A 317 -2.75 -13.51 -8.32
N ILE A 318 -3.06 -14.53 -7.51
CA ILE A 318 -4.27 -14.54 -6.66
C ILE A 318 -3.85 -14.33 -5.20
N ILE A 319 -4.28 -13.21 -4.63
CA ILE A 319 -3.99 -12.78 -3.27
C ILE A 319 -5.29 -12.79 -2.45
N ASP A 320 -5.24 -13.30 -1.25
CA ASP A 320 -6.35 -13.28 -0.29
C ASP A 320 -5.85 -12.97 1.12
N TRP A 321 -6.77 -12.93 2.09
CA TRP A 321 -6.48 -12.58 3.48
C TRP A 321 -5.54 -13.56 4.22
N GLU A 322 -5.36 -14.79 3.75
CA GLU A 322 -4.39 -15.74 4.31
C GLU A 322 -3.00 -15.50 3.70
N HIS A 323 -2.94 -15.11 2.41
CA HIS A 323 -1.70 -14.88 1.68
C HIS A 323 -1.15 -13.46 1.86
N GLU A 324 -2.00 -12.47 2.14
CA GLU A 324 -1.54 -11.13 2.53
C GLU A 324 -0.76 -11.17 3.85
N GLU A 325 -1.20 -11.97 4.82
CA GLU A 325 -0.48 -12.13 6.09
C GLU A 325 0.89 -12.80 5.91
N SER A 326 1.06 -13.67 4.92
CA SER A 326 2.33 -14.37 4.66
C SER A 326 3.31 -13.56 3.80
N SER A 327 2.85 -12.58 3.02
CA SER A 327 3.70 -11.75 2.17
C SER A 327 4.29 -10.54 2.88
N PHE A 328 3.73 -10.16 4.02
CA PHE A 328 4.26 -9.09 4.86
C PHE A 328 4.90 -9.71 6.11
N THR A 329 6.21 -9.70 6.15
CA THR A 329 7.01 -10.18 7.31
C THR A 329 6.87 -9.28 8.54
N THR A 330 5.75 -8.56 8.66
CA THR A 330 5.51 -7.65 9.77
C THR A 330 4.34 -8.13 10.62
N ASP A 331 4.62 -8.53 11.85
CA ASP A 331 3.64 -8.90 12.86
C ASP A 331 2.77 -7.72 13.34
N PHE A 332 2.75 -6.59 12.61
CA PHE A 332 2.02 -5.41 13.03
C PHE A 332 1.34 -4.69 11.87
N CYS A 333 0.27 -3.99 12.22
CA CYS A 333 -0.48 -3.17 11.29
C CYS A 333 0.34 -1.95 10.83
N THR A 334 0.56 -1.77 9.53
CA THR A 334 1.31 -0.66 8.93
C THR A 334 0.56 0.70 8.90
N PRO A 335 -0.79 0.75 8.86
CA PRO A 335 -1.56 1.98 8.95
C PRO A 335 -1.17 2.87 10.14
N GLY A 336 -1.04 4.16 9.87
CA GLY A 336 -0.61 5.17 10.84
C GLY A 336 0.92 5.30 10.95
N TYR A 337 1.67 4.26 10.64
CA TYR A 337 3.15 4.22 10.74
C TYR A 337 3.84 4.32 9.39
N LEU A 338 3.46 3.46 8.45
CA LEU A 338 4.03 3.38 7.10
C LEU A 338 3.02 3.74 6.01
N ALA A 339 1.75 3.71 6.34
CA ALA A 339 0.68 4.03 5.41
C ALA A 339 -0.32 5.00 6.05
N TRP A 340 -0.76 6.00 5.29
CA TRP A 340 -1.80 6.93 5.69
C TRP A 340 -2.95 6.90 4.69
N TYR A 341 -4.15 7.13 5.21
CA TYR A 341 -5.34 7.40 4.42
C TYR A 341 -5.69 8.89 4.53
N ILE A 342 -5.82 9.58 3.40
CA ILE A 342 -6.17 11.00 3.37
C ILE A 342 -7.55 11.12 2.76
N ARG A 343 -8.47 11.59 3.56
CA ARG A 343 -9.88 11.76 3.20
C ARG A 343 -10.06 12.91 2.21
N ALA A 344 -11.20 12.91 1.52
CA ALA A 344 -11.52 13.94 0.52
C ALA A 344 -11.53 15.37 1.09
N ASP A 345 -11.80 15.53 2.38
CA ASP A 345 -11.76 16.79 3.13
C ASP A 345 -10.37 17.15 3.70
N GLY A 346 -9.31 16.39 3.35
CA GLY A 346 -7.94 16.65 3.74
C GLY A 346 -7.53 16.11 5.11
N TYR A 347 -8.43 15.51 5.88
CA TYR A 347 -8.07 14.88 7.14
C TYR A 347 -7.30 13.57 6.91
N VAL A 348 -6.21 13.41 7.65
CA VAL A 348 -5.40 12.20 7.64
C VAL A 348 -5.89 11.24 8.70
N THR A 349 -6.18 10.01 8.32
CA THR A 349 -6.50 8.91 9.25
C THR A 349 -5.48 7.78 9.08
N PRO A 350 -5.30 6.89 10.06
CA PRO A 350 -4.35 5.78 9.94
C PRO A 350 -4.76 4.83 8.80
N CYS A 351 -6.05 4.56 8.62
CA CYS A 351 -6.57 3.74 7.53
C CYS A 351 -8.00 4.16 7.18
N GLN A 352 -8.54 3.57 6.12
CA GLN A 352 -9.91 3.82 5.65
C GLN A 352 -11.02 3.34 6.60
N LEU A 353 -10.69 2.58 7.63
CA LEU A 353 -11.66 2.01 8.58
C LEU A 353 -11.74 2.79 9.90
N GLU A 354 -10.83 3.73 10.11
CA GLU A 354 -10.75 4.52 11.33
C GLU A 354 -11.00 6.00 11.03
N ASP A 355 -12.01 6.57 11.66
CA ASP A 355 -12.43 7.95 11.42
C ASP A 355 -11.69 8.99 12.29
N LEU A 356 -10.95 8.56 13.32
CA LEU A 356 -10.19 9.46 14.19
C LEU A 356 -9.02 10.09 13.43
N PRO A 357 -8.99 11.42 13.24
CA PRO A 357 -7.96 12.06 12.45
C PRO A 357 -6.64 12.19 13.22
N LEU A 358 -5.54 11.94 12.52
CA LEU A 358 -4.18 12.27 12.96
C LEU A 358 -3.87 13.77 12.77
N GLY A 359 -4.56 14.44 11.87
CA GLY A 359 -4.41 15.85 11.57
C GLY A 359 -4.94 16.17 10.17
N HIS A 360 -4.75 17.42 9.72
CA HIS A 360 -5.16 17.87 8.40
C HIS A 360 -3.93 18.09 7.49
N ILE A 361 -3.92 17.48 6.31
CA ILE A 361 -2.71 17.40 5.47
C ILE A 361 -2.18 18.75 4.99
N LEU A 362 -3.03 19.75 4.80
CA LEU A 362 -2.62 21.08 4.37
C LEU A 362 -2.32 22.04 5.53
N GLU A 363 -2.89 21.81 6.70
CA GLU A 363 -2.82 22.72 7.86
C GLU A 363 -1.72 22.34 8.84
N ASP A 364 -1.56 21.02 9.11
CA ASP A 364 -0.57 20.50 10.04
C ASP A 364 0.75 20.17 9.32
N SER A 365 1.86 20.18 10.07
CA SER A 365 3.12 19.64 9.55
C SER A 365 3.07 18.11 9.47
N MET A 366 3.86 17.51 8.57
CA MET A 366 3.97 16.05 8.47
C MET A 366 4.46 15.42 9.79
N ALA A 367 5.35 16.13 10.50
CA ALA A 367 5.87 15.69 11.79
C ALA A 367 4.80 15.69 12.90
N ASP A 368 3.90 16.68 12.90
CA ASP A 368 2.79 16.73 13.85
C ASP A 368 1.76 15.63 13.59
N ILE A 369 1.42 15.39 12.32
CA ILE A 369 0.51 14.32 11.91
C ILE A 369 1.06 12.96 12.36
N GLY A 370 2.33 12.67 12.06
CA GLY A 370 2.99 11.41 12.40
C GLY A 370 3.59 11.35 13.79
N SER A 371 3.23 12.27 14.70
CA SER A 371 3.83 12.30 16.04
C SER A 371 3.48 11.03 16.84
N PRO A 372 4.44 10.46 17.60
CA PRO A 372 4.18 9.31 18.46
C PRO A 372 3.06 9.55 19.48
N ALA A 373 2.92 10.78 19.94
CA ALA A 373 1.86 11.16 20.89
C ALA A 373 0.46 11.06 20.28
N ARG A 374 0.26 11.55 19.05
CA ARG A 374 -1.03 11.42 18.33
C ARG A 374 -1.38 9.96 18.05
N LEU A 375 -0.41 9.15 17.63
CA LEU A 375 -0.62 7.73 17.41
C LEU A 375 -0.94 6.96 18.70
N LEU A 376 -0.30 7.33 19.81
CA LEU A 376 -0.61 6.74 21.13
C LEU A 376 -2.02 7.12 21.58
N GLN A 377 -2.42 8.38 21.42
CA GLN A 377 -3.78 8.83 21.71
C GLN A 377 -4.80 8.07 20.88
N LEU A 378 -4.57 7.94 19.59
CA LEU A 378 -5.42 7.17 18.67
C LEU A 378 -5.56 5.72 19.15
N LYS A 379 -4.46 5.08 19.59
CA LYS A 379 -4.47 3.72 20.12
C LYS A 379 -5.42 3.55 21.31
N CYS A 380 -5.52 4.58 22.16
CA CYS A 380 -6.41 4.55 23.31
C CYS A 380 -7.88 4.82 22.95
N GLU A 381 -8.15 5.58 21.88
CA GLU A 381 -9.48 6.06 21.51
C GLU A 381 -10.14 5.26 20.38
N ALA A 382 -9.36 4.53 19.57
CA ALA A 382 -9.84 3.79 18.40
C ALA A 382 -10.84 2.69 18.79
N LYS A 383 -12.06 2.79 18.26
CA LYS A 383 -13.16 1.86 18.55
C LYS A 383 -13.21 0.70 17.54
N ASN A 384 -12.79 0.94 16.31
CA ASN A 384 -12.95 0.04 15.18
C ASN A 384 -11.66 -0.71 14.80
N CYS A 385 -10.51 -0.24 15.28
CA CYS A 385 -9.22 -0.80 14.91
C CYS A 385 -8.71 -1.81 15.93
N LYS A 386 -8.93 -3.09 15.67
CA LYS A 386 -8.32 -4.19 16.45
C LYS A 386 -6.81 -4.31 16.20
N CYS A 387 -6.30 -3.68 15.14
CA CYS A 387 -4.90 -3.79 14.73
C CYS A 387 -3.96 -2.91 15.57
N ILE A 388 -4.40 -1.71 15.96
CA ILE A 388 -3.58 -0.76 16.74
C ILE A 388 -3.18 -1.36 18.10
N GLY A 389 -4.03 -2.23 18.66
CA GLY A 389 -3.73 -2.93 19.93
C GLY A 389 -2.56 -3.90 19.89
N LYS A 390 -2.14 -4.36 18.69
CA LYS A 390 -1.04 -5.32 18.51
C LYS A 390 0.34 -4.66 18.41
N ILE A 391 0.41 -3.34 18.36
CA ILE A 391 1.68 -2.61 18.24
C ILE A 391 2.19 -2.32 19.64
N GLU A 392 3.19 -3.05 20.08
CA GLU A 392 4.02 -2.61 21.20
C GLU A 392 4.85 -1.44 20.71
N LEU A 393 4.46 -0.22 21.10
CA LEU A 393 5.34 0.92 21.04
C LEU A 393 6.41 0.68 22.12
N SER A 394 7.49 -0.03 21.76
CA SER A 394 8.71 0.03 22.58
C SER A 394 9.10 1.49 22.70
N GLU A 395 9.57 1.91 23.89
CA GLU A 395 10.14 3.24 24.05
C GLU A 395 11.15 3.50 22.92
N PRO A 396 11.15 4.70 22.32
CA PRO A 396 12.09 5.01 21.24
C PRO A 396 13.51 4.71 21.71
N ASP A 397 14.27 4.03 20.87
CA ASP A 397 15.65 3.66 21.17
C ASP A 397 16.48 4.95 21.16
N LEU A 398 16.48 5.66 22.30
CA LEU A 398 17.12 6.97 22.50
C LEU A 398 18.60 7.02 22.02
N PRO A 399 19.40 5.95 22.18
CA PRO A 399 20.76 5.91 21.63
C PRO A 399 20.78 5.99 20.10
N PHE A 400 19.86 5.31 19.40
CA PHE A 400 19.78 5.32 17.94
C PHE A 400 19.53 6.72 17.36
N GLN A 401 18.59 7.47 17.96
CA GLN A 401 18.27 8.84 17.54
C GLN A 401 19.47 9.80 17.65
N LYS A 402 20.26 9.70 18.72
CA LYS A 402 21.44 10.55 18.91
C LYS A 402 22.58 10.22 17.96
N GLU A 403 22.83 8.94 17.72
CA GLU A 403 23.93 8.47 16.88
C GLU A 403 23.69 8.70 15.39
N VAL A 404 22.46 8.52 14.92
CA VAL A 404 22.11 8.79 13.51
C VAL A 404 22.10 10.30 13.26
N LYS A 405 21.61 11.13 14.19
CA LYS A 405 21.70 12.61 14.07
C LYS A 405 23.13 13.10 14.02
N ALA A 406 24.05 12.52 14.81
CA ALA A 406 25.46 12.84 14.76
C ALA A 406 26.12 12.42 13.42
N GLY A 407 25.71 11.28 12.85
CA GLY A 407 26.24 10.80 11.57
C GLY A 407 25.66 11.46 10.31
N ILE A 408 24.57 12.23 10.43
CA ILE A 408 24.00 13.01 9.33
C ILE A 408 24.65 14.41 9.22
N GLN A 409 25.27 14.90 10.30
CA GLN A 409 25.89 16.23 10.35
C GLN A 409 27.39 16.23 9.93
N GLU A 410 28.01 15.08 9.77
CA GLU A 410 29.35 14.89 9.20
C GLU A 410 29.28 14.36 7.74
#